data_92767b0674558efcc093ad51b9f7185b
#
_entry.id   92767b0674558efcc093ad51b9f7185b
#
_cell.length_a   1.000
_cell.length_b   1.000
_cell.length_c   1.000
_cell.angle_alpha   90.00
_cell.angle_beta   90.00
_cell.angle_gamma   90.00
#
_symmetry.space_group_name_H-M   'P 1'
#
loop_
_entity.id
_entity.type
_entity.pdbx_description
1 polymer ?
#
loop_
_entity_poly.entity_id
_entity_poly.type
_entity_poly.pdbx_seq_one_letter_code
_entity_poly.pdbx_strand_id
1 'polypeptide(L)'
;MKKKYKDRFPQETIRDIRNFLSNIGVLLREQSWCRHDFYACRLTLSNSGLSCFDIGTNGKGRTYEYALASGYGEFMERFQNRILIEPSFIHQVYQLLHHNNSSSCSALKNIGIKLDFLFDPQERMESTTMALKELKDNGISLFSNISEDNERIEELILQNLSNADSIMIPFYAVDDDKEVFLPIELCYCASGSNGMCAGNSYQEAFLQGICEIFERYAVRKIIFDRIIPPTLPIEAFAETKAYEMYNKLTSLGYNSSLKIQYTA
;
A
#
# COMPACT_ATOMS: atom_id res chain seq x y z
N MET A 1 10.32 31.80 -5.04
CA MET A 1 10.04 30.66 -4.12
C MET A 1 9.85 29.42 -4.95
N LYS A 2 10.71 28.39 -4.84
CA LYS A 2 10.43 27.09 -5.43
C LYS A 2 9.17 26.52 -4.74
N LYS A 3 8.11 26.23 -5.53
CA LYS A 3 6.94 25.51 -5.00
C LYS A 3 7.43 24.21 -4.39
N LYS A 4 7.18 24.01 -3.10
CA LYS A 4 7.40 22.72 -2.45
C LYS A 4 6.44 21.72 -3.11
N TYR A 5 7.00 20.66 -3.65
CA TYR A 5 6.21 19.56 -4.25
C TYR A 5 5.53 18.71 -3.18
N LYS A 6 6.15 18.65 -2.01
CA LYS A 6 5.69 17.91 -0.83
C LYS A 6 5.66 18.85 0.39
N ASP A 7 4.81 18.55 1.34
CA ASP A 7 4.62 19.37 2.56
C ASP A 7 5.87 19.42 3.44
N ARG A 8 6.71 18.38 3.38
CA ARG A 8 7.97 18.29 4.14
C ARG A 8 9.15 17.97 3.23
N PHE A 9 10.34 18.21 3.73
CA PHE A 9 11.56 17.73 3.09
C PHE A 9 11.71 16.22 3.29
N PRO A 10 12.28 15.48 2.32
CA PRO A 10 12.42 14.02 2.42
C PRO A 10 13.19 13.58 3.67
N GLN A 11 14.19 14.34 4.10
CA GLN A 11 14.96 14.04 5.31
C GLN A 11 14.10 14.10 6.59
N GLU A 12 13.15 15.03 6.66
CA GLU A 12 12.22 15.16 7.78
C GLU A 12 11.27 13.94 7.80
N THR A 13 10.70 13.57 6.65
CA THR A 13 9.84 12.40 6.51
C THR A 13 10.56 11.12 6.95
N ILE A 14 11.78 10.90 6.44
CA ILE A 14 12.60 9.74 6.78
C ILE A 14 12.87 9.67 8.28
N ARG A 15 13.31 10.79 8.87
CA ARG A 15 13.60 10.87 10.31
C ARG A 15 12.37 10.52 11.15
N ASP A 16 11.24 11.11 10.83
CA ASP A 16 10.03 10.95 11.64
C ASP A 16 9.49 9.52 11.56
N ILE A 17 9.52 8.90 10.38
CA ILE A 17 9.14 7.48 10.21
C ILE A 17 10.14 6.55 10.91
N ARG A 18 11.44 6.76 10.78
CA ARG A 18 12.45 5.97 11.49
C ARG A 18 12.26 6.02 13.00
N ASN A 19 12.01 7.22 13.55
CA ASN A 19 11.75 7.39 14.97
C ASN A 19 10.51 6.62 15.40
N PHE A 20 9.41 6.74 14.65
CA PHE A 20 8.18 6.00 14.93
C PHE A 20 8.43 4.48 14.93
N LEU A 21 8.99 3.96 13.85
CA LEU A 21 9.26 2.52 13.69
C LEU A 21 10.20 1.99 14.79
N SER A 22 11.24 2.75 15.13
CA SER A 22 12.16 2.39 16.22
C SER A 22 11.44 2.33 17.57
N ASN A 23 10.54 3.28 17.84
CA ASN A 23 9.78 3.31 19.10
C ASN A 23 8.85 2.10 19.27
N ILE A 24 8.35 1.54 18.19
CA ILE A 24 7.52 0.33 18.19
C ILE A 24 8.33 -0.95 17.97
N GLY A 25 9.67 -0.85 17.84
CA GLY A 25 10.56 -2.00 17.70
C GLY A 25 10.67 -2.55 16.28
N VAL A 26 10.17 -1.86 15.25
CA VAL A 26 10.32 -2.26 13.86
C VAL A 26 11.70 -1.85 13.36
N LEU A 27 12.47 -2.83 12.91
CA LEU A 27 13.84 -2.65 12.39
C LEU A 27 13.83 -2.86 10.88
N LEU A 28 14.36 -1.89 10.14
CA LEU A 28 14.48 -1.97 8.69
C LEU A 28 15.95 -1.96 8.26
N ARG A 29 16.29 -2.83 7.33
CA ARG A 29 17.53 -2.77 6.56
C ARG A 29 17.29 -1.93 5.32
N GLU A 30 18.16 -0.95 5.10
CA GLU A 30 18.14 -0.08 3.94
C GLU A 30 19.20 -0.52 2.93
N GLN A 31 18.79 -0.67 1.68
CA GLN A 31 19.68 -0.88 0.55
C GLN A 31 19.36 0.16 -0.51
N SER A 32 20.36 0.72 -1.18
CA SER A 32 20.18 1.73 -2.19
C SER A 32 21.09 1.50 -3.40
N TRP A 33 20.61 1.95 -4.55
CA TRP A 33 21.31 1.89 -5.81
C TRP A 33 21.22 3.24 -6.51
N CYS A 34 22.28 3.57 -7.25
CA CYS A 34 22.28 4.70 -8.15
C CYS A 34 22.81 4.25 -9.51
N ARG A 35 22.05 4.51 -10.55
CA ARG A 35 22.49 4.32 -11.93
C ARG A 35 22.09 5.51 -12.77
N HIS A 36 23.08 6.20 -13.35
CA HIS A 36 22.85 7.38 -14.21
C HIS A 36 22.00 8.48 -13.54
N ASP A 37 22.20 8.73 -12.22
CA ASP A 37 21.43 9.66 -11.39
C ASP A 37 19.94 9.26 -11.20
N PHE A 38 19.59 8.00 -11.47
CA PHE A 38 18.34 7.40 -11.04
C PHE A 38 18.59 6.61 -9.75
N TYR A 39 17.87 6.99 -8.72
CA TYR A 39 18.03 6.42 -7.39
C TYR A 39 16.87 5.48 -7.07
N ALA A 40 17.21 4.34 -6.52
CA ALA A 40 16.25 3.39 -5.98
C ALA A 40 16.71 2.91 -4.61
N CYS A 41 15.77 2.48 -3.79
CA CYS A 41 16.07 1.81 -2.53
C CYS A 41 15.14 0.62 -2.33
N ARG A 42 15.57 -0.29 -1.46
CA ARG A 42 14.74 -1.32 -0.86
C ARG A 42 14.85 -1.22 0.66
N LEU A 43 13.72 -1.24 1.31
CA LEU A 43 13.59 -1.35 2.76
C LEU A 43 13.09 -2.75 3.06
N THR A 44 13.77 -3.47 3.94
CA THR A 44 13.41 -4.84 4.27
C THR A 44 13.34 -4.99 5.78
N LEU A 45 12.30 -5.66 6.27
CA LEU A 45 12.14 -5.97 7.68
C LEU A 45 13.31 -6.83 8.16
N SER A 46 13.99 -6.41 9.22
CA SER A 46 15.19 -7.06 9.73
C SER A 46 15.07 -7.61 11.15
N ASN A 47 13.86 -7.53 11.74
CA ASN A 47 13.58 -8.12 13.02
C ASN A 47 13.87 -9.63 13.04
N SER A 48 14.39 -10.13 14.15
CA SER A 48 14.66 -11.56 14.33
C SER A 48 13.38 -12.40 14.10
N GLY A 49 13.51 -13.46 13.31
CA GLY A 49 12.37 -14.31 12.93
C GLY A 49 11.56 -13.83 11.73
N LEU A 50 11.66 -12.57 11.32
CA LEU A 50 10.98 -12.03 10.14
C LEU A 50 11.91 -11.75 8.97
N SER A 51 13.20 -11.62 9.21
CA SER A 51 14.18 -11.24 8.18
C SER A 51 14.32 -12.25 7.03
N CYS A 52 13.92 -13.50 7.23
CA CYS A 52 13.95 -14.54 6.20
C CYS A 52 12.82 -14.43 5.15
N PHE A 53 11.77 -13.69 5.45
CA PHE A 53 10.60 -13.57 4.55
C PHE A 53 10.74 -12.47 3.51
N ASP A 54 11.84 -11.70 3.51
CA ASP A 54 12.09 -10.59 2.58
C ASP A 54 10.92 -9.57 2.49
N ILE A 55 10.23 -9.38 3.61
CA ILE A 55 9.11 -8.44 3.72
C ILE A 55 9.67 -7.02 3.62
N GLY A 56 9.20 -6.28 2.62
CA GLY A 56 9.69 -4.92 2.44
C GLY A 56 9.07 -4.20 1.25
N THR A 57 9.55 -2.98 1.05
CA THR A 57 9.06 -2.05 0.03
C THR A 57 10.21 -1.46 -0.77
N ASN A 58 9.88 -0.88 -1.91
CA ASN A 58 10.87 -0.25 -2.78
C ASN A 58 10.56 1.25 -2.90
N GLY A 59 11.60 2.04 -3.06
CA GLY A 59 11.46 3.46 -3.32
C GLY A 59 12.25 3.90 -4.55
N LYS A 60 11.76 4.93 -5.23
CA LYS A 60 12.40 5.54 -6.39
C LYS A 60 12.41 7.05 -6.22
N GLY A 61 13.47 7.70 -6.71
CA GLY A 61 13.58 9.14 -6.60
C GLY A 61 14.67 9.74 -7.46
N ARG A 62 14.67 11.05 -7.56
CA ARG A 62 15.66 11.85 -8.31
C ARG A 62 16.93 12.09 -7.49
N THR A 63 16.86 11.90 -6.18
CA THR A 63 17.99 11.88 -5.27
C THR A 63 17.83 10.69 -4.34
N TYR A 64 18.90 10.36 -3.64
CA TYR A 64 18.89 9.30 -2.63
C TYR A 64 17.80 9.53 -1.57
N GLU A 65 17.66 10.75 -1.08
CA GLU A 65 16.68 11.08 -0.04
C GLU A 65 15.23 10.92 -0.55
N TYR A 66 14.95 11.32 -1.80
CA TYR A 66 13.62 11.10 -2.38
C TYR A 66 13.31 9.62 -2.60
N ALA A 67 14.29 8.83 -3.03
CA ALA A 67 14.10 7.40 -3.16
C ALA A 67 13.80 6.76 -1.79
N LEU A 68 14.58 7.13 -0.77
CA LEU A 68 14.42 6.61 0.58
C LEU A 68 13.09 7.04 1.21
N ALA A 69 12.69 8.32 1.07
CA ALA A 69 11.39 8.80 1.55
C ALA A 69 10.22 8.09 0.85
N SER A 70 10.35 7.79 -0.45
CA SER A 70 9.35 7.00 -1.18
C SER A 70 9.24 5.57 -0.62
N GLY A 71 10.36 4.90 -0.36
CA GLY A 71 10.37 3.56 0.25
C GLY A 71 9.76 3.54 1.65
N TYR A 72 10.10 4.53 2.49
CA TYR A 72 9.50 4.67 3.82
C TYR A 72 8.01 5.00 3.76
N GLY A 73 7.59 5.85 2.83
CA GLY A 73 6.17 6.15 2.61
C GLY A 73 5.38 4.89 2.25
N GLU A 74 5.86 4.11 1.28
CA GLU A 74 5.25 2.85 0.88
C GLU A 74 5.26 1.81 2.03
N PHE A 75 6.32 1.78 2.83
CA PHE A 75 6.36 0.91 4.01
C PHE A 75 5.27 1.28 5.02
N MET A 76 5.13 2.55 5.36
CA MET A 76 4.09 3.03 6.27
C MET A 76 2.69 2.79 5.72
N GLU A 77 2.46 3.04 4.44
CA GLU A 77 1.21 2.76 3.76
C GLU A 77 0.80 1.29 3.96
N ARG A 78 1.69 0.36 3.62
CA ARG A 78 1.42 -1.07 3.73
C ARG A 78 1.34 -1.54 5.17
N PHE A 79 2.15 -0.97 6.05
CA PHE A 79 2.15 -1.29 7.47
C PHE A 79 0.82 -0.89 8.13
N GLN A 80 0.35 0.33 7.89
CA GLN A 80 -0.90 0.84 8.44
C GLN A 80 -2.14 0.12 7.87
N ASN A 81 -2.09 -0.26 6.61
CA ASN A 81 -3.17 -1.00 5.94
C ASN A 81 -3.09 -2.53 6.13
N ARG A 82 -2.19 -3.02 6.96
CA ARG A 82 -2.02 -4.46 7.28
C ARG A 82 -1.67 -5.38 6.10
N ILE A 83 -1.19 -4.83 4.99
CA ILE A 83 -0.90 -5.62 3.77
C ILE A 83 0.57 -6.02 3.61
N LEU A 84 1.43 -5.68 4.57
CA LEU A 84 2.82 -6.15 4.59
C LEU A 84 2.93 -7.64 4.88
N ILE A 85 1.96 -8.19 5.59
CA ILE A 85 1.98 -9.53 6.15
C ILE A 85 0.66 -10.20 5.81
N GLU A 86 0.71 -11.49 5.57
CA GLU A 86 -0.48 -12.29 5.23
C GLU A 86 -1.55 -12.24 6.33
N PRO A 87 -2.85 -12.18 5.98
CA PRO A 87 -3.95 -12.10 6.95
C PRO A 87 -3.92 -13.18 8.04
N SER A 88 -3.55 -14.42 7.70
CA SER A 88 -3.44 -15.52 8.66
C SER A 88 -2.46 -15.23 9.81
N PHE A 89 -1.36 -14.52 9.53
CA PHE A 89 -0.42 -14.10 10.56
C PHE A 89 -1.01 -12.99 11.44
N ILE A 90 -1.74 -12.06 10.82
CA ILE A 90 -2.40 -10.97 11.55
C ILE A 90 -3.46 -11.52 12.50
N HIS A 91 -4.23 -12.53 12.08
CA HIS A 91 -5.17 -13.25 12.96
C HIS A 91 -4.49 -13.86 14.18
N GLN A 92 -3.34 -14.52 13.99
CA GLN A 92 -2.58 -15.08 15.10
C GLN A 92 -2.12 -14.00 16.09
N VAL A 93 -1.67 -12.86 15.58
CA VAL A 93 -1.26 -11.73 16.41
C VAL A 93 -2.45 -11.13 17.15
N TYR A 94 -3.59 -10.95 16.48
CA TYR A 94 -4.82 -10.45 17.12
C TYR A 94 -5.28 -11.35 18.26
N GLN A 95 -5.36 -12.65 18.03
CA GLN A 95 -5.72 -13.62 19.06
C GLN A 95 -4.74 -13.64 20.24
N LEU A 96 -3.45 -13.45 19.97
CA LEU A 96 -2.44 -13.31 21.00
C LEU A 96 -2.71 -12.14 21.94
N LEU A 97 -3.08 -11.00 21.38
CA LEU A 97 -3.28 -9.76 22.15
C LEU A 97 -4.57 -9.79 22.96
N HIS A 98 -5.64 -10.37 22.40
CA HIS A 98 -6.98 -10.27 22.98
C HIS A 98 -7.44 -11.51 23.77
N HIS A 99 -6.86 -12.70 23.52
CA HIS A 99 -7.36 -13.95 24.11
C HIS A 99 -6.37 -14.71 24.99
N ASN A 100 -5.17 -14.17 25.27
CA ASN A 100 -4.14 -14.78 26.17
C ASN A 100 -3.82 -16.26 25.92
N ASN A 101 -4.08 -16.79 24.74
CA ASN A 101 -3.77 -18.17 24.40
C ASN A 101 -2.27 -18.35 24.18
N SER A 102 -1.60 -18.83 25.23
CA SER A 102 -0.14 -18.76 25.43
C SER A 102 0.70 -19.76 24.65
N SER A 103 0.13 -20.74 23.96
CA SER A 103 0.93 -21.86 23.41
C SER A 103 1.49 -21.63 21.99
N SER A 104 0.84 -20.82 21.17
CA SER A 104 1.30 -20.55 19.79
C SER A 104 2.20 -19.32 19.64
N CYS A 105 2.48 -18.62 20.71
CA CYS A 105 2.91 -17.22 20.69
C CYS A 105 4.32 -16.94 21.16
N SER A 106 5.09 -17.95 21.55
CA SER A 106 6.49 -17.73 21.98
C SER A 106 7.36 -17.16 20.85
N ALA A 107 7.11 -17.58 19.61
CA ALA A 107 7.81 -17.05 18.44
C ALA A 107 7.51 -15.57 18.17
N LEU A 108 6.24 -15.16 18.30
CA LEU A 108 5.79 -13.78 18.06
C LEU A 108 6.28 -12.81 19.15
N LYS A 109 6.32 -13.24 20.42
CA LYS A 109 6.86 -12.43 21.52
C LYS A 109 8.33 -12.09 21.37
N ASN A 110 9.10 -12.91 20.63
CA ASN A 110 10.52 -12.73 20.43
C ASN A 110 10.89 -11.84 19.22
N ILE A 111 9.90 -11.37 18.44
CA ILE A 111 10.13 -10.52 17.27
C ILE A 111 10.63 -9.13 17.68
N GLY A 112 10.34 -8.67 18.90
CA GLY A 112 10.75 -7.36 19.42
C GLY A 112 9.88 -6.20 18.95
N ILE A 113 8.78 -6.47 18.24
CA ILE A 113 7.81 -5.44 17.80
C ILE A 113 6.72 -5.33 18.87
N LYS A 114 6.31 -4.11 19.18
CA LYS A 114 5.14 -3.85 20.04
C LYS A 114 3.88 -4.11 19.23
N LEU A 115 3.32 -5.29 19.38
CA LEU A 115 2.22 -5.80 18.56
C LEU A 115 0.90 -5.04 18.72
N ASP A 116 0.69 -4.40 19.87
CA ASP A 116 -0.44 -3.53 20.14
C ASP A 116 -0.54 -2.32 19.18
N PHE A 117 0.58 -1.87 18.60
CA PHE A 117 0.59 -0.84 17.57
C PHE A 117 0.16 -1.33 16.18
N LEU A 118 0.00 -2.63 16.00
CA LEU A 118 -0.46 -3.18 14.73
C LEU A 118 -1.98 -3.06 14.56
N PHE A 119 -2.72 -2.77 15.62
CA PHE A 119 -4.18 -2.73 15.59
C PHE A 119 -4.71 -1.36 15.99
N ASP A 120 -5.77 -0.94 15.31
CA ASP A 120 -6.57 0.19 15.73
C ASP A 120 -7.47 -0.25 16.90
N PRO A 121 -7.70 0.61 17.91
CA PRO A 121 -8.61 0.29 19.01
C PRO A 121 -10.06 -0.04 18.59
N GLN A 122 -10.47 0.37 17.41
CA GLN A 122 -11.80 0.11 16.85
C GLN A 122 -11.87 -1.23 16.10
N GLU A 123 -10.72 -1.84 15.78
CA GLU A 123 -10.72 -3.16 15.11
C GLU A 123 -11.36 -4.22 15.98
N ARG A 124 -12.15 -5.09 15.36
CA ARG A 124 -12.83 -6.17 16.05
C ARG A 124 -12.84 -7.44 15.20
N MET A 125 -12.93 -8.58 15.85
CA MET A 125 -13.18 -9.85 15.16
C MET A 125 -14.69 -10.09 15.05
N GLU A 126 -15.10 -10.47 13.85
CA GLU A 126 -16.48 -10.87 13.55
C GLU A 126 -16.49 -12.20 12.81
N SER A 127 -17.51 -13.00 13.03
CA SER A 127 -17.72 -14.21 12.24
C SER A 127 -17.92 -13.83 10.77
N THR A 128 -17.54 -14.73 9.85
CA THR A 128 -17.72 -14.51 8.40
C THR A 128 -19.15 -14.08 8.06
N THR A 129 -20.16 -14.69 8.71
CA THR A 129 -21.57 -14.32 8.46
C THR A 129 -21.89 -12.89 8.86
N MET A 130 -21.34 -12.43 10.00
CA MET A 130 -21.56 -11.04 10.44
C MET A 130 -20.80 -10.04 9.57
N ALA A 131 -19.57 -10.37 9.17
CA ALA A 131 -18.78 -9.56 8.25
C ALA A 131 -19.49 -9.38 6.89
N LEU A 132 -20.01 -10.46 6.31
CA LEU A 132 -20.78 -10.40 5.05
C LEU A 132 -22.08 -9.60 5.20
N LYS A 133 -22.77 -9.74 6.33
CA LYS A 133 -23.97 -8.96 6.61
C LYS A 133 -23.66 -7.47 6.69
N GLU A 134 -22.57 -7.10 7.35
CA GLU A 134 -22.15 -5.68 7.46
C GLU A 134 -21.79 -5.09 6.09
N LEU A 135 -21.09 -5.84 5.23
CA LEU A 135 -20.82 -5.43 3.85
C LEU A 135 -22.13 -5.17 3.09
N LYS A 136 -23.08 -6.10 3.18
CA LYS A 136 -24.38 -6.00 2.50
C LYS A 136 -25.19 -4.81 2.99
N ASP A 137 -25.25 -4.61 4.31
CA ASP A 137 -25.99 -3.51 4.95
C ASP A 137 -25.40 -2.13 4.54
N ASN A 138 -24.11 -2.08 4.20
CA ASN A 138 -23.44 -0.89 3.68
C ASN A 138 -23.39 -0.80 2.14
N GLY A 139 -23.97 -1.76 1.42
CA GLY A 139 -23.96 -1.78 -0.05
C GLY A 139 -22.57 -2.02 -0.65
N ILE A 140 -21.65 -2.61 0.11
CA ILE A 140 -20.27 -2.86 -0.31
C ILE A 140 -20.14 -4.28 -0.87
N SER A 141 -19.58 -4.40 -2.06
CA SER A 141 -19.26 -5.68 -2.70
C SER A 141 -17.96 -5.58 -3.49
N LEU A 142 -17.23 -6.69 -3.56
CA LEU A 142 -16.07 -6.85 -4.45
C LEU A 142 -16.44 -6.76 -5.93
N PHE A 143 -17.69 -6.97 -6.26
CA PHE A 143 -18.19 -7.06 -7.62
C PHE A 143 -19.12 -5.88 -7.92
N SER A 144 -19.06 -5.39 -9.15
CA SER A 144 -19.94 -4.31 -9.61
C SER A 144 -21.43 -4.71 -9.65
N ASN A 145 -21.72 -6.01 -9.66
CA ASN A 145 -23.07 -6.55 -9.67
C ASN A 145 -23.26 -7.47 -8.48
N ILE A 146 -24.26 -7.20 -7.67
CA ILE A 146 -24.67 -8.09 -6.58
C ILE A 146 -25.45 -9.26 -7.21
N SER A 147 -24.92 -10.48 -7.08
CA SER A 147 -25.58 -11.72 -7.51
C SER A 147 -25.29 -12.81 -6.47
N GLU A 148 -26.13 -13.83 -6.42
CA GLU A 148 -25.93 -14.96 -5.51
C GLU A 148 -24.56 -15.65 -5.72
N ASP A 149 -24.09 -15.73 -6.95
CA ASP A 149 -22.77 -16.28 -7.27
C ASP A 149 -21.64 -15.43 -6.71
N ASN A 150 -21.76 -14.10 -6.79
CA ASN A 150 -20.76 -13.18 -6.28
C ASN A 150 -20.73 -13.17 -4.75
N GLU A 151 -21.88 -13.18 -4.09
CA GLU A 151 -21.98 -13.31 -2.63
C GLU A 151 -21.31 -14.61 -2.16
N ARG A 152 -21.51 -15.70 -2.88
CA ARG A 152 -20.87 -16.98 -2.57
C ARG A 152 -19.36 -16.95 -2.75
N ILE A 153 -18.84 -16.23 -3.74
CA ILE A 153 -17.39 -16.08 -3.94
C ILE A 153 -16.80 -15.22 -2.80
N GLU A 154 -17.44 -14.14 -2.40
CA GLU A 154 -17.04 -13.33 -1.25
C GLU A 154 -16.99 -14.17 0.03
N GLU A 155 -18.03 -14.97 0.29
CA GLU A 155 -18.06 -15.90 1.41
C GLU A 155 -16.90 -16.90 1.40
N LEU A 156 -16.61 -17.50 0.25
CA LEU A 156 -15.50 -18.44 0.09
C LEU A 156 -14.14 -17.77 0.31
N ILE A 157 -13.96 -16.53 -0.13
CA ILE A 157 -12.74 -15.76 0.12
C ILE A 157 -12.56 -15.58 1.63
N LEU A 158 -13.58 -15.10 2.34
CA LEU A 158 -13.50 -14.91 3.78
C LEU A 158 -13.25 -16.22 4.53
N GLN A 159 -13.96 -17.29 4.20
CA GLN A 159 -13.77 -18.60 4.83
C GLN A 159 -12.37 -19.17 4.63
N ASN A 160 -11.79 -19.00 3.43
CA ASN A 160 -10.46 -19.54 3.16
C ASN A 160 -9.32 -18.73 3.79
N LEU A 161 -9.51 -17.43 3.99
CA LEU A 161 -8.47 -16.54 4.51
C LEU A 161 -8.55 -16.31 6.01
N SER A 162 -9.77 -16.35 6.60
CA SER A 162 -10.02 -15.98 7.98
C SER A 162 -10.20 -17.16 8.96
N ASN A 163 -10.18 -18.40 8.47
CA ASN A 163 -10.42 -19.58 9.35
C ASN A 163 -11.67 -19.46 10.23
N ALA A 164 -12.73 -18.83 9.76
CA ALA A 164 -14.04 -18.61 10.35
C ALA A 164 -14.33 -17.23 10.94
N ASP A 165 -13.33 -16.45 11.31
CA ASP A 165 -13.51 -15.09 11.83
C ASP A 165 -12.70 -14.09 11.02
N SER A 166 -13.26 -12.92 10.77
CA SER A 166 -12.61 -11.83 10.02
C SER A 166 -12.22 -10.68 10.94
N ILE A 167 -11.09 -10.04 10.69
CA ILE A 167 -10.72 -8.80 11.36
C ILE A 167 -11.32 -7.64 10.58
N MET A 168 -12.24 -6.92 11.23
CA MET A 168 -12.92 -5.77 10.67
C MET A 168 -12.09 -4.51 10.94
N ILE A 169 -11.69 -3.83 9.87
CA ILE A 169 -10.88 -2.60 9.92
C ILE A 169 -11.75 -1.40 9.58
N PRO A 170 -11.64 -0.28 10.33
CA PRO A 170 -12.39 0.93 10.03
C PRO A 170 -11.87 1.62 8.76
N PHE A 171 -12.79 2.00 7.89
CA PHE A 171 -12.57 2.81 6.69
C PHE A 171 -13.57 3.96 6.66
N TYR A 172 -13.22 5.03 5.98
CA TYR A 172 -14.11 6.15 5.78
C TYR A 172 -14.70 6.12 4.37
N ALA A 173 -16.02 5.92 4.28
CA ALA A 173 -16.76 5.97 3.02
C ALA A 173 -17.02 7.44 2.64
N VAL A 174 -16.24 7.95 1.69
CA VAL A 174 -16.24 9.37 1.29
C VAL A 174 -17.59 9.81 0.75
N ASP A 175 -18.26 8.98 -0.04
CA ASP A 175 -19.54 9.32 -0.69
C ASP A 175 -20.69 9.41 0.32
N ASP A 176 -20.62 8.61 1.38
CA ASP A 176 -21.67 8.52 2.41
C ASP A 176 -21.36 9.35 3.66
N ASP A 177 -20.14 9.95 3.74
CA ASP A 177 -19.63 10.72 4.88
C ASP A 177 -19.77 9.93 6.20
N LYS A 178 -19.40 8.63 6.17
CA LYS A 178 -19.53 7.73 7.33
C LYS A 178 -18.35 6.77 7.45
N GLU A 179 -18.15 6.26 8.66
CA GLU A 179 -17.25 5.15 8.92
C GLU A 179 -17.92 3.82 8.55
N VAL A 180 -17.17 2.93 7.92
CA VAL A 180 -17.57 1.57 7.57
C VAL A 180 -16.46 0.61 7.94
N PHE A 181 -16.82 -0.64 8.27
CA PHE A 181 -15.84 -1.66 8.59
C PHE A 181 -15.74 -2.68 7.46
N LEU A 182 -14.51 -2.97 7.06
CA LEU A 182 -14.23 -3.93 5.99
C LEU A 182 -13.37 -5.08 6.53
N PRO A 183 -13.67 -6.33 6.13
CA PRO A 183 -12.81 -7.46 6.44
C PRO A 183 -11.44 -7.30 5.78
N ILE A 184 -10.37 -7.47 6.55
CA ILE A 184 -8.99 -7.36 6.05
C ILE A 184 -8.73 -8.31 4.88
N GLU A 185 -9.35 -9.48 4.89
CA GLU A 185 -9.22 -10.51 3.87
C GLU A 185 -9.74 -10.02 2.52
N LEU A 186 -10.89 -9.34 2.51
CA LEU A 186 -11.42 -8.74 1.29
C LEU A 186 -10.55 -7.59 0.79
N CYS A 187 -10.07 -6.73 1.68
CA CYS A 187 -9.14 -5.66 1.32
C CYS A 187 -7.87 -6.23 0.68
N TYR A 188 -7.32 -7.29 1.26
CA TYR A 188 -6.13 -7.97 0.74
C TYR A 188 -6.34 -8.56 -0.64
N CYS A 189 -7.48 -9.24 -0.87
CA CYS A 189 -7.80 -9.88 -2.14
C CYS A 189 -8.26 -8.90 -3.22
N ALA A 190 -9.06 -7.91 -2.86
CA ALA A 190 -9.72 -7.02 -3.83
C ALA A 190 -8.77 -5.98 -4.41
N SER A 191 -8.09 -5.26 -3.54
CA SER A 191 -7.31 -4.10 -3.95
C SER A 191 -5.80 -4.33 -3.86
N GLY A 192 -5.37 -5.26 -3.01
CA GLY A 192 -3.97 -5.32 -2.62
C GLY A 192 -3.53 -3.94 -2.12
N SER A 193 -2.56 -3.32 -2.77
CA SER A 193 -2.12 -1.95 -2.45
C SER A 193 -2.73 -0.86 -3.34
N ASN A 194 -3.62 -1.20 -4.27
CA ASN A 194 -4.17 -0.21 -5.20
C ASN A 194 -5.07 0.81 -4.48
N GLY A 195 -4.80 2.09 -4.66
CA GLY A 195 -5.50 3.18 -4.01
C GLY A 195 -5.08 3.44 -2.57
N MET A 196 -4.21 2.61 -1.98
CA MET A 196 -3.58 2.91 -0.71
C MET A 196 -2.58 4.04 -0.90
N CYS A 197 -2.44 4.88 0.10
CA CYS A 197 -1.61 6.06 -0.03
C CYS A 197 -0.95 6.47 1.27
N ALA A 198 0.21 7.11 1.16
CA ALA A 198 0.90 7.74 2.26
C ALA A 198 1.33 9.16 1.90
N GLY A 199 1.29 10.05 2.86
CA GLY A 199 1.70 11.43 2.71
C GLY A 199 2.13 12.03 4.05
N ASN A 200 2.78 13.19 4.01
CA ASN A 200 3.12 13.94 5.22
C ASN A 200 1.90 14.66 5.82
N SER A 201 0.83 14.77 5.06
CA SER A 201 -0.47 15.30 5.46
C SER A 201 -1.58 14.45 4.84
N TYR A 202 -2.79 14.57 5.39
CA TYR A 202 -3.98 13.93 4.83
C TYR A 202 -4.19 14.30 3.35
N GLN A 203 -4.07 15.60 3.03
CA GLN A 203 -4.27 16.10 1.67
C GLN A 203 -3.24 15.53 0.68
N GLU A 204 -1.99 15.40 1.10
CA GLU A 204 -0.93 14.80 0.29
C GLU A 204 -1.20 13.32 0.04
N ALA A 205 -1.59 12.57 1.07
CA ALA A 205 -1.94 11.15 0.97
C ALA A 205 -3.17 10.95 0.07
N PHE A 206 -4.26 11.70 0.34
CA PHE A 206 -5.50 11.63 -0.41
C PHE A 206 -5.30 11.90 -1.91
N LEU A 207 -4.55 12.96 -2.24
CA LEU A 207 -4.24 13.28 -3.64
C LEU A 207 -3.47 12.13 -4.33
N GLN A 208 -2.51 11.52 -3.63
CA GLN A 208 -1.76 10.38 -4.17
C GLN A 208 -2.69 9.19 -4.43
N GLY A 209 -3.57 8.84 -3.48
CA GLY A 209 -4.52 7.75 -3.63
C GLY A 209 -5.47 7.93 -4.80
N ILE A 210 -6.04 9.13 -4.96
CA ILE A 210 -6.90 9.44 -6.10
C ILE A 210 -6.14 9.32 -7.42
N CYS A 211 -4.92 9.85 -7.50
CA CYS A 211 -4.10 9.73 -8.72
C CYS A 211 -3.83 8.27 -9.07
N GLU A 212 -3.55 7.42 -8.08
CA GLU A 212 -3.34 5.99 -8.31
C GLU A 212 -4.62 5.29 -8.78
N ILE A 213 -5.77 5.59 -8.20
CA ILE A 213 -7.07 5.04 -8.63
C ILE A 213 -7.33 5.39 -10.11
N PHE A 214 -7.11 6.64 -10.51
CA PHE A 214 -7.26 7.04 -11.91
C PHE A 214 -6.24 6.36 -12.83
N GLU A 215 -4.99 6.22 -12.40
CA GLU A 215 -3.98 5.47 -13.14
C GLU A 215 -4.43 4.02 -13.37
N ARG A 216 -4.87 3.34 -12.32
CA ARG A 216 -5.35 1.94 -12.42
C ARG A 216 -6.59 1.83 -13.30
N TYR A 217 -7.52 2.77 -13.20
CA TYR A 217 -8.69 2.81 -14.07
C TYR A 217 -8.31 2.97 -15.54
N ALA A 218 -7.39 3.88 -15.85
CA ALA A 218 -6.91 4.10 -17.22
C ALA A 218 -6.20 2.83 -17.77
N VAL A 219 -5.31 2.23 -16.97
CA VAL A 219 -4.63 0.98 -17.35
C VAL A 219 -5.64 -0.14 -17.59
N ARG A 220 -6.65 -0.28 -16.73
CA ARG A 220 -7.72 -1.27 -16.91
C ARG A 220 -8.43 -1.04 -18.25
N LYS A 221 -8.83 0.18 -18.57
CA LYS A 221 -9.48 0.50 -19.86
C LYS A 221 -8.59 0.17 -21.05
N ILE A 222 -7.31 0.52 -21.00
CA ILE A 222 -6.36 0.20 -22.07
C ILE A 222 -6.31 -1.32 -22.32
N ILE A 223 -6.23 -2.11 -21.23
CA ILE A 223 -6.08 -3.57 -21.35
C ILE A 223 -7.40 -4.25 -21.77
N PHE A 224 -8.50 -3.95 -21.06
CA PHE A 224 -9.77 -4.67 -21.28
C PHE A 224 -10.55 -4.15 -22.47
N ASP A 225 -10.60 -2.83 -22.67
CA ASP A 225 -11.29 -2.23 -23.81
C ASP A 225 -10.39 -2.18 -25.06
N ARG A 226 -9.13 -2.63 -24.93
CA ARG A 226 -8.12 -2.64 -26.00
C ARG A 226 -7.91 -1.28 -26.65
N ILE A 227 -7.94 -0.23 -25.83
CA ILE A 227 -7.71 1.13 -26.29
C ILE A 227 -6.22 1.30 -26.58
N ILE A 228 -5.90 1.86 -27.74
CA ILE A 228 -4.53 2.27 -28.07
C ILE A 228 -4.41 3.76 -27.73
N PRO A 229 -3.69 4.12 -26.66
CA PRO A 229 -3.54 5.52 -26.29
C PRO A 229 -2.79 6.29 -27.38
N PRO A 230 -3.11 7.56 -27.63
CA PRO A 230 -2.37 8.39 -28.57
C PRO A 230 -0.93 8.59 -28.08
N THR A 231 0.02 8.58 -29.01
CA THR A 231 1.41 8.92 -28.72
C THR A 231 1.56 10.43 -28.68
N LEU A 232 2.12 10.94 -27.59
CA LEU A 232 2.45 12.36 -27.46
C LEU A 232 3.86 12.61 -28.02
N PRO A 233 4.05 13.68 -28.81
CA PRO A 233 5.38 14.06 -29.21
C PRO A 233 6.19 14.51 -27.99
N ILE A 234 7.46 14.12 -27.94
CA ILE A 234 8.31 14.45 -26.78
C ILE A 234 8.48 15.95 -26.59
N GLU A 235 8.37 16.70 -27.65
CA GLU A 235 8.46 18.17 -27.67
C GLU A 235 7.36 18.84 -26.83
N ALA A 236 6.22 18.17 -26.63
CA ALA A 236 5.17 18.64 -25.72
C ALA A 236 5.63 18.76 -24.26
N PHE A 237 6.76 18.14 -23.93
CA PHE A 237 7.36 18.15 -22.60
C PHE A 237 8.64 19.00 -22.51
N ALA A 238 8.97 19.79 -23.54
CA ALA A 238 10.26 20.49 -23.70
C ALA A 238 10.71 21.31 -22.47
N GLU A 239 9.76 21.90 -21.72
CA GLU A 239 10.06 22.70 -20.54
C GLU A 239 9.93 21.93 -19.22
N THR A 240 9.88 20.61 -19.28
CA THR A 240 9.66 19.77 -18.10
C THR A 240 10.88 18.93 -17.73
N LYS A 241 10.90 18.49 -16.49
CA LYS A 241 11.89 17.52 -16.01
C LYS A 241 11.80 16.16 -16.72
N ALA A 242 10.63 15.80 -17.24
CA ALA A 242 10.44 14.58 -18.02
C ALA A 242 11.25 14.66 -19.32
N TYR A 243 11.31 15.82 -19.96
CA TYR A 243 12.12 16.04 -21.17
C TYR A 243 13.63 15.94 -20.88
N GLU A 244 14.09 16.55 -19.77
CA GLU A 244 15.49 16.41 -19.34
C GLU A 244 15.86 14.93 -19.11
N MET A 245 15.00 14.17 -18.44
CA MET A 245 15.22 12.74 -18.20
C MET A 245 15.19 11.92 -19.49
N TYR A 246 14.26 12.21 -20.39
CA TYR A 246 14.19 11.59 -21.71
C TYR A 246 15.49 11.79 -22.50
N ASN A 247 15.96 13.03 -22.61
CA ASN A 247 17.19 13.34 -23.30
C ASN A 247 18.40 12.64 -22.68
N LYS A 248 18.45 12.54 -21.37
CA LYS A 248 19.49 11.80 -20.65
C LYS A 248 19.46 10.31 -21.00
N LEU A 249 18.30 9.65 -20.95
CA LEU A 249 18.16 8.26 -21.33
C LEU A 249 18.52 8.03 -22.80
N THR A 250 18.08 8.93 -23.68
CA THR A 250 18.41 8.90 -25.10
C THR A 250 19.92 8.98 -25.33
N SER A 251 20.63 9.90 -24.64
CA SER A 251 22.09 10.01 -24.73
C SER A 251 22.85 8.78 -24.21
N LEU A 252 22.21 7.95 -23.42
CA LEU A 252 22.72 6.68 -22.93
C LEU A 252 22.37 5.48 -23.84
N GLY A 253 21.77 5.72 -25.00
CA GLY A 253 21.48 4.70 -25.99
C GLY A 253 20.12 3.99 -25.84
N TYR A 254 19.19 4.54 -25.01
CA TYR A 254 17.86 3.95 -24.80
C TYR A 254 16.77 4.45 -25.77
N ASN A 255 17.15 4.98 -26.94
CA ASN A 255 16.26 5.67 -27.87
C ASN A 255 15.14 4.82 -28.45
N SER A 256 15.38 3.53 -28.69
CA SER A 256 14.50 2.69 -29.52
C SER A 256 13.24 2.21 -28.83
N SER A 257 13.14 2.35 -27.53
CA SER A 257 12.04 1.79 -26.72
C SER A 257 11.25 2.82 -25.93
N LEU A 258 11.64 4.10 -25.96
CA LEU A 258 10.96 5.14 -25.22
C LEU A 258 9.80 5.72 -26.02
N LYS A 259 8.58 5.46 -25.57
CA LYS A 259 7.35 6.08 -26.09
C LYS A 259 6.58 6.70 -24.93
N ILE A 260 6.11 7.92 -25.11
CA ILE A 260 5.20 8.57 -24.16
C ILE A 260 3.80 8.46 -24.73
N GLN A 261 2.90 7.85 -23.99
CA GLN A 261 1.51 7.69 -24.37
C GLN A 261 0.62 8.41 -23.35
N TYR A 262 -0.42 9.06 -23.85
CA TYR A 262 -1.41 9.71 -23.02
C TYR A 262 -2.44 8.68 -22.54
N THR A 263 -2.58 8.57 -21.23
CA THR A 263 -3.51 7.63 -20.56
C THR A 263 -4.49 8.44 -19.70
N ALA A 264 -5.29 9.30 -20.34
CA ALA A 264 -6.31 10.09 -19.64
C ALA A 264 -7.57 9.28 -19.35
#